data_2713aa46108a3099077c46f95e04ad88
#
_entry.id   2713aa46108a3099077c46f95e04ad88
#
_cell.length_a   1.000
_cell.length_b   1.000
_cell.length_c   1.000
_cell.angle_alpha   90.00
_cell.angle_beta   90.00
_cell.angle_gamma   90.00
#
_symmetry.space_group_name_H-M   'P 1'
#
loop_
_entity.id
_entity.type
_entity.pdbx_description
1 polymer ?
#
loop_
_entity_poly.entity_id
_entity_poly.type
_entity_poly.pdbx_seq_one_letter_code
_entity_poly.pdbx_strand_id
1 'polypeptide(L)'
;MIITKTPFRMSFFGGGTDMPAFFNEHGGAVISTTFDKYCYVNVRHMPPFHPYISELVHNRFERVNNLEEIEHPLIRECMRLHDIHEIRLTYEGDLPARTG
;
A
#
# COMPACT_ATOMS: atom_id res chain seq x y z
N MET A 1 -0.76 14.26 -11.42
CA MET A 1 -1.60 13.38 -10.57
C MET A 1 -1.73 12.02 -11.23
N ILE A 2 -1.52 10.96 -10.45
CA ILE A 2 -1.66 9.59 -10.91
C ILE A 2 -2.68 8.91 -10.02
N ILE A 3 -3.69 8.28 -10.66
CA ILE A 3 -4.71 7.51 -9.94
C ILE A 3 -4.65 6.09 -10.45
N THR A 4 -4.52 5.12 -9.54
CA THR A 4 -4.58 3.70 -9.87
C THR A 4 -5.83 3.07 -9.30
N LYS A 5 -6.39 2.12 -10.02
CA LYS A 5 -7.52 1.30 -9.61
C LYS A 5 -7.09 -0.15 -9.75
N THR A 6 -6.95 -0.84 -8.63
CA THR A 6 -6.43 -2.21 -8.61
C THR A 6 -7.44 -3.14 -7.96
N PRO A 7 -7.83 -4.24 -8.61
CA PRO A 7 -8.79 -5.16 -8.02
C PRO A 7 -8.19 -5.91 -6.83
N PHE A 8 -9.02 -6.18 -5.84
CA PHE A 8 -8.67 -7.08 -4.76
C PHE A 8 -8.55 -8.52 -5.28
N ARG A 9 -7.78 -9.30 -4.57
CA ARG A 9 -7.53 -10.70 -4.88
C ARG A 9 -8.19 -11.59 -3.80
N MET A 10 -8.83 -12.65 -4.27
CA MET A 10 -9.33 -13.71 -3.41
C MET A 10 -8.49 -14.95 -3.64
N SER A 11 -7.85 -15.46 -2.60
CA SER A 11 -7.08 -16.71 -2.66
C SER A 11 -7.95 -17.86 -2.19
N PHE A 12 -8.13 -18.85 -3.06
CA PHE A 12 -8.90 -20.05 -2.72
C PHE A 12 -8.07 -21.05 -1.93
N PHE A 13 -6.79 -21.20 -2.30
CA PHE A 13 -5.88 -22.14 -1.66
C PHE A 13 -4.47 -21.54 -1.62
N GLY A 14 -3.71 -21.91 -0.60
CA GLY A 14 -2.29 -21.64 -0.54
C GLY A 14 -1.88 -20.32 0.10
N GLY A 15 -2.83 -19.53 0.61
CA GLY A 15 -2.49 -18.24 1.25
C GLY A 15 -1.55 -18.39 2.44
N GLY A 16 -1.61 -19.50 3.16
CA GLY A 16 -0.69 -19.77 4.26
C GLY A 16 0.75 -20.00 3.84
N THR A 17 1.02 -20.29 2.55
CA THR A 17 2.37 -20.45 2.04
C THR A 17 3.07 -19.12 1.78
N ASP A 18 2.40 -17.99 1.93
CA ASP A 18 2.98 -16.66 1.76
C ASP A 18 3.85 -16.22 2.95
N MET A 19 3.93 -17.02 3.98
CA MET A 19 4.75 -16.74 5.15
C MET A 19 6.21 -17.14 4.91
N PRO A 20 7.20 -16.26 5.17
CA PRO A 20 8.61 -16.55 4.94
C PRO A 20 9.12 -17.82 5.63
N ALA A 21 8.61 -18.10 6.83
CA ALA A 21 8.98 -19.31 7.56
C ALA A 21 8.60 -20.59 6.80
N PHE A 22 7.57 -20.52 5.96
CA PHE A 22 7.14 -21.65 5.15
C PHE A 22 7.80 -21.67 3.78
N PHE A 23 7.72 -20.58 3.01
CA PHE A 23 8.18 -20.60 1.62
C PHE A 23 9.71 -20.64 1.49
N ASN A 24 10.45 -20.20 2.48
CA ASN A 24 11.92 -20.30 2.45
C ASN A 24 12.40 -21.75 2.55
N GLU A 25 11.63 -22.65 3.16
CA GLU A 25 11.99 -24.05 3.31
C GLU A 25 11.26 -24.97 2.33
N HIS A 26 10.00 -24.66 2.03
CA HIS A 26 9.12 -25.57 1.28
C HIS A 26 8.63 -24.98 -0.06
N GLY A 27 8.97 -23.72 -0.35
CA GLY A 27 8.35 -23.01 -1.46
C GLY A 27 6.92 -22.61 -1.15
N GLY A 28 6.29 -21.91 -2.07
CA GLY A 28 4.92 -21.46 -1.91
C GLY A 28 4.18 -21.42 -3.22
N ALA A 29 2.86 -21.59 -3.15
CA ALA A 29 1.98 -21.45 -4.30
C ALA A 29 0.59 -21.06 -3.84
N VAL A 30 -0.10 -20.25 -4.66
CA VAL A 30 -1.48 -19.88 -4.40
C VAL A 30 -2.32 -20.06 -5.65
N ILE A 31 -3.62 -20.32 -5.46
CA ILE A 31 -4.63 -20.24 -6.51
C ILE A 31 -5.55 -19.11 -6.12
N SER A 32 -5.58 -18.07 -6.93
CA SER A 32 -6.33 -16.85 -6.62
C SER A 32 -6.97 -16.26 -7.87
N THR A 33 -7.94 -15.39 -7.65
CA THR A 33 -8.56 -14.59 -8.70
C THR A 33 -8.80 -13.18 -8.20
N THR A 34 -8.96 -12.26 -9.13
CA THR A 34 -9.46 -10.92 -8.80
C THR A 34 -10.99 -10.91 -8.88
N PHE A 35 -11.60 -9.91 -8.26
CA PHE A 35 -13.05 -9.74 -8.28
C PHE A 35 -13.42 -8.25 -8.28
N ASP A 36 -14.70 -7.94 -8.36
CA ASP A 36 -15.19 -6.58 -8.57
C ASP A 36 -15.24 -5.76 -7.27
N LYS A 37 -14.12 -5.70 -6.59
CA LYS A 37 -13.82 -4.78 -5.49
C LYS A 37 -12.42 -4.26 -5.67
N TYR A 38 -12.20 -2.98 -5.42
CA TYR A 38 -10.97 -2.30 -5.82
C TYR A 38 -10.37 -1.51 -4.70
N CYS A 39 -9.06 -1.34 -4.77
CA CYS A 39 -8.38 -0.29 -4.02
C CYS A 39 -7.93 0.81 -4.99
N TYR A 40 -7.95 2.03 -4.49
CA TYR A 40 -7.64 3.23 -5.26
C TYR A 40 -6.48 3.94 -4.58
N VAL A 41 -5.44 4.25 -5.34
CA VAL A 41 -4.32 5.05 -4.86
C VAL A 41 -4.20 6.28 -5.75
N ASN A 42 -4.23 7.45 -5.12
CA ASN A 42 -4.06 8.73 -5.78
C ASN A 42 -2.78 9.37 -5.28
N VAL A 43 -1.89 9.71 -6.19
CA VAL A 43 -0.59 10.31 -5.87
C VAL A 43 -0.41 11.59 -6.67
N ARG A 44 0.02 12.66 -5.99
CA ARG A 44 0.40 13.92 -6.63
C ARG A 44 1.60 14.52 -5.92
N HIS A 45 2.30 15.40 -6.59
CA HIS A 45 3.34 16.18 -5.94
C HIS A 45 2.75 17.12 -4.89
N MET A 46 3.44 17.23 -3.77
CA MET A 46 3.04 18.14 -2.70
C MET A 46 3.26 19.58 -3.14
N PRO A 47 2.26 20.47 -3.01
CA PRO A 47 2.47 21.89 -3.30
C PRO A 47 3.52 22.51 -2.37
N PRO A 48 4.40 23.40 -2.88
CA PRO A 48 5.53 23.89 -2.09
C PRO A 48 5.16 24.83 -0.93
N PHE A 49 3.93 25.30 -0.87
CA PHE A 49 3.46 26.19 0.21
C PHE A 49 3.02 25.44 1.47
N HIS A 50 3.01 24.10 1.46
CA HIS A 50 2.68 23.31 2.65
C HIS A 50 3.86 23.21 3.61
N PRO A 51 3.59 23.19 4.94
CA PRO A 51 4.66 23.13 5.93
C PRO A 51 5.29 21.73 6.08
N TYR A 52 4.72 20.71 5.50
CA TYR A 52 5.27 19.35 5.51
C TYR A 52 5.62 18.89 4.10
N ILE A 53 6.55 17.94 4.04
CA ILE A 53 7.07 17.45 2.77
C ILE A 53 6.15 16.41 2.15
N SER A 54 5.55 15.53 2.96
CA SER A 54 4.63 14.51 2.46
C SER A 54 3.40 14.40 3.34
N GLU A 55 2.27 14.07 2.69
CA GLU A 55 0.99 13.87 3.36
C GLU A 55 0.39 12.55 2.88
N LEU A 56 0.03 11.69 3.82
CA LEU A 56 -0.53 10.37 3.54
C LEU A 56 -1.92 10.28 4.17
N VAL A 57 -2.90 9.91 3.36
CA VAL A 57 -4.28 9.72 3.81
C VAL A 57 -4.69 8.28 3.51
N HIS A 58 -4.91 7.52 4.57
CA HIS A 58 -5.42 6.15 4.53
C HIS A 58 -6.45 6.01 5.64
N ASN A 59 -6.49 4.93 6.40
CA ASN A 59 -7.33 4.85 7.59
C ASN A 59 -6.82 5.77 8.72
N ARG A 60 -5.61 6.30 8.60
CA ARG A 60 -5.04 7.36 9.42
C ARG A 60 -4.59 8.51 8.54
N PHE A 61 -4.35 9.65 9.13
CA PHE A 61 -3.85 10.84 8.47
C PHE A 61 -2.42 11.09 8.94
N GLU A 62 -1.45 11.08 8.02
CA GLU A 62 -0.05 11.28 8.36
C GLU A 62 0.53 12.45 7.58
N ARG A 63 1.26 13.32 8.28
CA ARG A 63 2.02 14.43 7.70
C ARG A 63 3.45 14.29 8.17
N VAL A 64 4.37 14.10 7.24
CA VAL A 64 5.74 13.75 7.56
C VAL A 64 6.73 14.60 6.78
N ASN A 65 7.92 14.78 7.33
CA ASN A 65 9.02 15.49 6.68
C ASN A 65 10.09 14.55 6.12
N ASN A 66 10.10 13.29 6.54
CA ASN A 66 10.97 12.28 5.94
C ASN A 66 10.33 10.89 6.05
N LEU A 67 10.87 9.94 5.30
CA LEU A 67 10.24 8.61 5.15
C LEU A 67 10.20 7.80 6.45
N GLU A 68 11.17 7.98 7.34
CA GLU A 68 11.22 7.24 8.60
C GLU A 68 10.07 7.61 9.54
N GLU A 69 9.46 8.79 9.36
CA GLU A 69 8.32 9.22 10.16
C GLU A 69 7.02 8.53 9.76
N ILE A 70 6.96 7.86 8.61
CA ILE A 70 5.76 7.19 8.13
C ILE A 70 5.50 5.94 8.96
N GLU A 71 4.33 5.89 9.60
CA GLU A 71 3.93 4.75 10.43
C GLU A 71 3.42 3.56 9.62
N HIS A 72 2.80 3.79 8.47
CA HIS A 72 2.28 2.72 7.63
C HIS A 72 3.45 1.99 6.94
N PRO A 73 3.77 0.76 7.33
CA PRO A 73 5.02 0.13 6.89
C PRO A 73 5.05 -0.17 5.39
N LEU A 74 3.93 -0.57 4.81
CA LEU A 74 3.88 -0.88 3.38
C LEU A 74 4.11 0.37 2.52
N ILE A 75 3.44 1.47 2.86
CA ILE A 75 3.61 2.73 2.14
C ILE A 75 5.05 3.24 2.29
N ARG A 76 5.59 3.19 3.50
CA ARG A 76 6.96 3.61 3.78
C ARG A 76 7.98 2.85 2.92
N GLU A 77 7.87 1.52 2.90
CA GLU A 77 8.82 0.70 2.16
C GLU A 77 8.66 0.83 0.64
N CYS A 78 7.45 0.99 0.14
CA CYS A 78 7.22 1.25 -1.28
C CYS A 78 7.82 2.60 -1.71
N MET A 79 7.64 3.64 -0.92
CA MET A 79 8.23 4.96 -1.19
C MET A 79 9.75 4.91 -1.14
N ARG A 80 10.30 4.16 -0.20
CA ARG A 80 11.75 3.97 -0.08
C ARG A 80 12.32 3.21 -1.28
N LEU A 81 11.67 2.14 -1.70
CA LEU A 81 12.09 1.33 -2.84
C LEU A 81 12.16 2.12 -4.14
N HIS A 82 11.19 2.99 -4.37
CA HIS A 82 11.09 3.78 -5.60
C HIS A 82 11.67 5.18 -5.49
N ASP A 83 12.29 5.51 -4.34
CA ASP A 83 12.85 6.83 -4.06
C ASP A 83 11.82 7.96 -4.29
N ILE A 84 10.61 7.76 -3.76
CA ILE A 84 9.51 8.71 -3.88
C ILE A 84 9.41 9.52 -2.60
N HIS A 85 9.32 10.83 -2.74
CA HIS A 85 9.14 11.75 -1.63
C HIS A 85 8.44 13.03 -2.12
N GLU A 86 8.04 13.89 -1.19
CA GLU A 86 7.35 15.14 -1.50
C GLU A 86 6.02 14.92 -2.24
N ILE A 87 5.23 13.96 -1.76
CA ILE A 87 3.96 13.60 -2.37
C ILE A 87 2.79 13.70 -1.39
N ARG A 88 1.61 13.88 -1.95
CA ARG A 88 0.34 13.62 -1.26
C ARG A 88 -0.22 12.31 -1.82
N LEU A 89 -0.41 11.35 -0.94
CA LEU A 89 -0.92 10.03 -1.29
C LEU A 89 -2.23 9.79 -0.57
N THR A 90 -3.26 9.37 -1.31
CA THR A 90 -4.54 8.97 -0.75
C THR A 90 -4.82 7.53 -1.12
N TYR A 91 -5.14 6.71 -0.12
CA TYR A 91 -5.52 5.32 -0.30
C TYR A 91 -6.97 5.12 0.14
N GLU A 92 -7.76 4.50 -0.72
CA GLU A 92 -9.13 4.09 -0.40
C GLU A 92 -9.37 2.68 -0.91
N GLY A 93 -10.11 1.88 -0.14
CA GLY A 93 -10.45 0.53 -0.53
C GLY A 93 -11.95 0.27 -0.40
N ASP A 94 -12.49 -0.53 -1.31
CA ASP A 94 -13.88 -0.98 -1.25
C ASP A 94 -14.12 -1.98 -0.11
N LEU A 95 -13.05 -2.57 0.43
CA LEU A 95 -13.10 -3.49 1.54
C LEU A 95 -12.22 -2.99 2.68
N PRO A 96 -12.55 -3.31 3.94
CA PRO A 96 -11.70 -2.93 5.07
C PRO A 96 -10.35 -3.64 5.02
N ALA A 97 -9.33 -3.03 5.63
CA ALA A 97 -8.01 -3.63 5.75
C ALA A 97 -8.08 -4.95 6.52
N ARG A 98 -7.19 -5.88 6.17
CA ARG A 98 -7.06 -7.19 6.81
C ARG A 98 -8.32 -8.07 6.68
N THR A 99 -8.91 -8.06 5.52
CA THR A 99 -10.01 -8.97 5.21
C THR A 99 -9.48 -10.35 4.82
N GLY A 100 -9.21 -11.15 5.78
CA GLY A 100 -8.71 -12.50 5.58
C GLY A 100 -7.27 -12.68 5.93
#